data_1b2e2ceaa357f0291e44f48058cf0e94
#
_entry.id   1b2e2ceaa357f0291e44f48058cf0e94
#
_cell.length_a   1.000
_cell.length_b   1.000
_cell.length_c   1.000
_cell.angle_alpha   90.00
_cell.angle_beta   90.00
_cell.angle_gamma   90.00
#
_symmetry.space_group_name_H-M   'P 1'
#
loop_
_entity.id
_entity.type
_entity.pdbx_description
1 polymer ?
#
loop_
_entity_poly.entity_id
_entity_poly.type
_entity_poly.pdbx_seq_one_letter_code
_entity_poly.pdbx_strand_id
1 'polypeptide(L)'
;MTIWTPDLAPFEGPLYLKLVKAIEQAIADGTLPPQTRLPTHRALADRLGVTVGTITRAYAEAERRGLLAARVGHGTWVKEAGTDPANEWVIRNEDNHRIELWQNLPVQLDRAAIIRPMLTELADGDLNGLLGYDKEAGRLPQRQLFVDWLAEQGINGNEERLLFSHGAQHGIMLALLATGCVGETILCEGLSYPGMLGNARQLKNQVVGLPMDEEGLIPAALDAACRQRRAKLLYLTPTLQNPTTAIMSRARREAIVAIARRHDLLIIEDDVNGLLPEVPLPPLVNLAPERVIYLGSLAKIACGGLRVGFVLTPPALRNGFAQAMRLSSWMVSPLLIELACKLVSQRQIMPLIEQQRRILARRGELLRHLLPGARWQAGSMHAWLPLPEPWRSQEFAEAANALDVGVASGEHFAAGQFAAPQGVRLSLSQPATDARVAEGLERLAGLLRAAPPTNPLL
;
A
#
# COMPACT_ATOMS: atom_id res chain seq x y z
N MET A 1 30.77 -19.37 -21.41
CA MET A 1 30.42 -18.35 -20.41
C MET A 1 31.14 -18.68 -19.14
N THR A 2 32.00 -17.79 -18.63
CA THR A 2 32.69 -17.98 -17.36
C THR A 2 31.65 -17.86 -16.22
N ILE A 3 31.42 -18.94 -15.48
CA ILE A 3 30.46 -18.93 -14.41
C ILE A 3 31.11 -18.17 -13.25
N TRP A 4 30.41 -17.14 -12.74
CA TRP A 4 30.83 -16.36 -11.58
C TRP A 4 31.11 -17.27 -10.37
N THR A 5 32.27 -17.11 -9.77
CA THR A 5 32.71 -17.86 -8.60
C THR A 5 33.34 -16.88 -7.63
N PRO A 6 32.72 -16.60 -6.46
CA PRO A 6 33.22 -15.63 -5.51
C PRO A 6 34.43 -16.15 -4.71
N ASP A 7 35.33 -15.25 -4.37
CA ASP A 7 36.28 -15.47 -3.28
C ASP A 7 35.60 -15.20 -1.93
N LEU A 8 35.56 -16.17 -1.03
CA LEU A 8 34.94 -16.04 0.29
C LEU A 8 35.96 -15.74 1.41
N ALA A 9 37.27 -15.74 1.10
CA ALA A 9 38.32 -15.52 2.07
C ALA A 9 38.25 -14.12 2.76
N PRO A 10 37.91 -13.03 2.05
CA PRO A 10 37.85 -11.69 2.66
C PRO A 10 36.73 -11.48 3.69
N PHE A 11 35.74 -12.40 3.74
CA PHE A 11 34.56 -12.21 4.57
C PHE A 11 34.60 -13.05 5.84
N GLU A 12 34.08 -12.51 6.94
CA GLU A 12 33.97 -13.21 8.23
C GLU A 12 32.54 -13.69 8.50
N GLY A 13 32.41 -14.79 9.23
CA GLY A 13 31.14 -15.37 9.68
C GLY A 13 30.77 -16.70 9.02
N PRO A 14 29.54 -17.19 9.18
CA PRO A 14 29.06 -18.43 8.57
C PRO A 14 29.15 -18.41 7.04
N LEU A 15 29.46 -19.54 6.41
CA LEU A 15 29.70 -19.66 4.96
C LEU A 15 28.58 -19.06 4.10
N TYR A 16 27.31 -19.27 4.47
CA TYR A 16 26.20 -18.72 3.72
C TYR A 16 26.15 -17.18 3.79
N LEU A 17 26.52 -16.56 4.92
CA LEU A 17 26.62 -15.10 5.05
C LEU A 17 27.84 -14.53 4.32
N LYS A 18 28.96 -15.24 4.30
CA LYS A 18 30.13 -14.86 3.47
C LYS A 18 29.74 -14.80 2.00
N LEU A 19 28.97 -15.77 1.50
CA LEU A 19 28.49 -15.80 0.12
C LEU A 19 27.52 -14.64 -0.16
N VAL A 20 26.63 -14.32 0.77
CA VAL A 20 25.71 -13.16 0.64
C VAL A 20 26.52 -11.85 0.53
N LYS A 21 27.53 -11.65 1.38
CA LYS A 21 28.41 -10.46 1.34
C LYS A 21 29.21 -10.40 0.01
N ALA A 22 29.68 -11.55 -0.48
CA ALA A 22 30.38 -11.62 -1.77
C ALA A 22 29.45 -11.26 -2.95
N ILE A 23 28.19 -11.69 -2.92
CA ILE A 23 27.16 -11.28 -3.91
C ILE A 23 26.93 -9.77 -3.83
N GLU A 24 26.73 -9.23 -2.61
CA GLU A 24 26.53 -7.81 -2.35
C GLU A 24 27.68 -6.94 -2.88
N GLN A 25 28.92 -7.36 -2.61
CA GLN A 25 30.12 -6.69 -3.10
C GLN A 25 30.22 -6.76 -4.64
N ALA A 26 29.99 -7.93 -5.25
CA ALA A 26 30.05 -8.11 -6.69
C ALA A 26 28.98 -7.32 -7.46
N ILE A 27 27.83 -7.07 -6.83
CA ILE A 27 26.80 -6.18 -7.37
C ILE A 27 27.27 -4.72 -7.26
N ALA A 28 27.85 -4.33 -6.11
CA ALA A 28 28.30 -2.97 -5.85
C ALA A 28 29.47 -2.56 -6.77
N ASP A 29 30.41 -3.46 -7.06
CA ASP A 29 31.55 -3.19 -7.92
C ASP A 29 31.28 -3.47 -9.43
N GLY A 30 30.04 -3.89 -9.78
CA GLY A 30 29.62 -4.15 -11.16
C GLY A 30 30.09 -5.48 -11.77
N THR A 31 30.74 -6.34 -11.00
CA THR A 31 31.15 -7.69 -11.44
C THR A 31 29.95 -8.59 -11.73
N LEU A 32 28.85 -8.37 -10.99
CA LEU A 32 27.51 -8.94 -11.22
C LEU A 32 26.54 -7.83 -11.61
N PRO A 33 26.50 -7.43 -12.89
CA PRO A 33 25.54 -6.41 -13.33
C PRO A 33 24.09 -6.90 -13.18
N PRO A 34 23.12 -5.98 -13.13
CA PRO A 34 21.70 -6.30 -13.10
C PRO A 34 21.32 -7.29 -14.19
N GLN A 35 20.32 -8.13 -13.92
CA GLN A 35 19.85 -9.18 -14.86
C GLN A 35 20.88 -10.28 -15.16
N THR A 36 22.00 -10.34 -14.47
CA THR A 36 22.94 -11.45 -14.58
C THR A 36 22.36 -12.71 -13.95
N ARG A 37 22.33 -13.80 -14.72
CA ARG A 37 21.92 -15.11 -14.20
C ARG A 37 23.01 -15.70 -13.32
N LEU A 38 22.68 -16.06 -12.08
CA LEU A 38 23.59 -16.74 -11.17
C LEU A 38 23.69 -18.26 -11.49
N PRO A 39 24.79 -18.91 -11.09
CA PRO A 39 24.93 -20.36 -11.22
C PRO A 39 23.81 -21.10 -10.48
N THR A 40 23.45 -22.28 -10.96
CA THR A 40 22.52 -23.15 -10.20
C THR A 40 23.10 -23.52 -8.83
N HIS A 41 22.24 -23.81 -7.87
CA HIS A 41 22.66 -24.19 -6.52
C HIS A 41 23.69 -25.31 -6.51
N ARG A 42 23.52 -26.33 -7.35
CA ARG A 42 24.47 -27.45 -7.49
C ARG A 42 25.79 -27.02 -8.07
N ALA A 43 25.73 -26.27 -9.19
CA ALA A 43 26.97 -25.86 -9.89
C ALA A 43 27.84 -24.92 -9.02
N LEU A 44 27.22 -24.04 -8.20
CA LEU A 44 27.98 -23.18 -7.31
C LEU A 44 28.48 -23.96 -6.06
N ALA A 45 27.70 -24.90 -5.54
CA ALA A 45 28.08 -25.77 -4.45
C ALA A 45 29.32 -26.60 -4.80
N ASP A 46 29.32 -27.24 -5.96
CA ASP A 46 30.45 -28.05 -6.45
C ASP A 46 31.72 -27.20 -6.62
N ARG A 47 31.62 -25.97 -7.12
CA ARG A 47 32.78 -25.08 -7.31
C ARG A 47 33.38 -24.54 -6.02
N LEU A 48 32.52 -24.23 -5.05
CA LEU A 48 32.97 -23.70 -3.75
C LEU A 48 33.30 -24.80 -2.75
N GLY A 49 33.10 -26.09 -3.09
CA GLY A 49 33.33 -27.19 -2.19
C GLY A 49 32.40 -27.18 -0.97
N VAL A 50 31.16 -26.66 -1.11
CA VAL A 50 30.18 -26.55 0.00
C VAL A 50 28.92 -27.35 -0.30
N THR A 51 28.05 -27.51 0.71
CA THR A 51 26.78 -28.23 0.49
C THR A 51 25.78 -27.39 -0.31
N VAL A 52 24.92 -28.03 -1.10
CA VAL A 52 23.81 -27.37 -1.81
C VAL A 52 22.92 -26.60 -0.84
N GLY A 53 22.70 -27.12 0.40
CA GLY A 53 21.95 -26.43 1.44
C GLY A 53 22.55 -25.09 1.85
N THR A 54 23.89 -24.95 1.85
CA THR A 54 24.58 -23.69 2.13
C THR A 54 24.27 -22.65 1.04
N ILE A 55 24.31 -23.05 -0.24
CA ILE A 55 23.99 -22.16 -1.37
C ILE A 55 22.50 -21.79 -1.35
N THR A 56 21.61 -22.74 -1.11
CA THR A 56 20.16 -22.48 -0.99
C THR A 56 19.87 -21.45 0.08
N ARG A 57 20.51 -21.58 1.25
CA ARG A 57 20.36 -20.62 2.35
C ARG A 57 20.93 -19.25 2.00
N ALA A 58 22.07 -19.20 1.31
CA ALA A 58 22.67 -17.93 0.88
C ALA A 58 21.81 -17.22 -0.15
N TYR A 59 21.29 -17.93 -1.16
CA TYR A 59 20.41 -17.34 -2.17
C TYR A 59 19.10 -16.86 -1.57
N ALA A 60 18.47 -17.64 -0.70
CA ALA A 60 17.27 -17.21 0.02
C ALA A 60 17.51 -15.95 0.88
N GLU A 61 18.68 -15.87 1.54
CA GLU A 61 19.05 -14.68 2.32
C GLU A 61 19.34 -13.47 1.40
N ALA A 62 20.00 -13.68 0.27
CA ALA A 62 20.25 -12.63 -0.73
C ALA A 62 18.93 -12.14 -1.38
N GLU A 63 17.98 -13.03 -1.62
CA GLU A 63 16.62 -12.68 -2.06
C GLU A 63 15.88 -11.87 -0.99
N ARG A 64 15.97 -12.28 0.27
CA ARG A 64 15.40 -11.55 1.39
C ARG A 64 15.98 -10.13 1.52
N ARG A 65 17.25 -9.93 1.16
CA ARG A 65 17.92 -8.62 1.10
C ARG A 65 17.61 -7.83 -0.17
N GLY A 66 16.85 -8.40 -1.10
CA GLY A 66 16.50 -7.75 -2.36
C GLY A 66 17.62 -7.69 -3.40
N LEU A 67 18.69 -8.48 -3.21
CA LEU A 67 19.85 -8.54 -4.14
C LEU A 67 19.57 -9.44 -5.34
N LEU A 68 18.79 -10.50 -5.12
CA LEU A 68 18.46 -11.53 -6.09
C LEU A 68 16.95 -11.68 -6.27
N ALA A 69 16.56 -12.26 -7.40
CA ALA A 69 15.20 -12.73 -7.66
C ALA A 69 15.25 -14.14 -8.27
N ALA A 70 14.49 -15.10 -7.67
CA ALA A 70 14.33 -16.43 -8.25
C ALA A 70 13.14 -16.43 -9.21
N ARG A 71 13.32 -17.04 -10.39
CA ARG A 71 12.24 -17.34 -11.33
C ARG A 71 12.12 -18.86 -11.43
N VAL A 72 10.95 -19.40 -11.06
CA VAL A 72 10.70 -20.84 -11.10
C VAL A 72 10.93 -21.35 -12.52
N GLY A 73 11.79 -22.36 -12.69
CA GLY A 73 12.19 -22.92 -14.00
C GLY A 73 13.28 -22.13 -14.73
N HIS A 74 13.60 -20.90 -14.35
CA HIS A 74 14.56 -20.03 -15.06
C HIS A 74 15.83 -19.72 -14.26
N GLY A 75 15.87 -20.04 -12.97
CA GLY A 75 17.02 -19.84 -12.09
C GLY A 75 16.95 -18.53 -11.29
N THR A 76 18.09 -18.16 -10.70
CA THR A 76 18.26 -16.99 -9.85
C THR A 76 19.03 -15.90 -10.58
N TRP A 77 18.57 -14.65 -10.51
CA TRP A 77 19.11 -13.50 -11.24
C TRP A 77 19.46 -12.37 -10.28
N VAL A 78 20.47 -11.58 -10.64
CA VAL A 78 20.76 -10.31 -9.96
C VAL A 78 19.61 -9.34 -10.23
N LYS A 79 19.02 -8.83 -9.16
CA LYS A 79 17.93 -7.85 -9.26
C LYS A 79 18.46 -6.51 -9.78
N GLU A 80 17.68 -5.84 -10.61
CA GLU A 80 18.02 -4.51 -11.08
C GLU A 80 18.08 -3.53 -9.89
N ALA A 81 19.18 -2.80 -9.75
CA ALA A 81 19.29 -1.73 -8.79
C ALA A 81 18.26 -0.65 -9.18
N GLY A 82 17.18 -0.53 -8.42
CA GLY A 82 16.08 0.38 -8.74
C GLY A 82 14.72 -0.30 -8.93
N THR A 83 14.66 -1.64 -9.03
CA THR A 83 13.40 -2.41 -9.00
C THR A 83 13.00 -2.82 -7.58
N ASP A 84 13.50 -2.13 -6.54
CA ASP A 84 12.89 -2.22 -5.23
C ASP A 84 11.45 -1.68 -5.38
N PRO A 85 10.42 -2.45 -5.01
CA PRO A 85 9.05 -1.93 -4.98
C PRO A 85 8.93 -0.61 -4.22
N ALA A 86 9.88 -0.31 -3.31
CA ALA A 86 9.97 0.98 -2.63
C ALA A 86 10.43 2.14 -3.55
N ASN A 87 11.15 1.89 -4.64
CA ASN A 87 11.58 2.91 -5.62
C ASN A 87 10.53 3.15 -6.72
N GLU A 88 9.48 2.33 -6.81
CA GLU A 88 8.37 2.51 -7.76
C GLU A 88 7.35 3.59 -7.31
N TRP A 89 7.63 4.33 -6.22
CA TRP A 89 6.78 5.42 -5.73
C TRP A 89 6.86 6.72 -6.55
N VAL A 90 7.58 6.72 -7.65
CA VAL A 90 7.63 7.88 -8.55
C VAL A 90 6.25 8.06 -9.17
N ILE A 91 5.65 9.25 -8.96
CA ILE A 91 4.44 9.64 -9.69
C ILE A 91 4.81 9.66 -11.17
N ARG A 92 4.31 8.67 -11.91
CA ARG A 92 4.46 8.61 -13.35
C ARG A 92 3.44 9.53 -13.95
N ASN A 93 3.90 10.57 -14.62
CA ASN A 93 3.01 11.43 -15.39
C ASN A 93 2.60 10.67 -16.66
N GLU A 94 1.31 10.72 -16.95
CA GLU A 94 0.78 10.27 -18.22
C GLU A 94 1.37 11.14 -19.34
N ASP A 95 2.05 10.53 -20.28
CA ASP A 95 2.43 11.21 -21.54
C ASP A 95 1.41 10.86 -22.64
N ASN A 96 1.57 11.46 -23.84
CA ASN A 96 0.62 11.27 -24.93
C ASN A 96 0.56 9.82 -25.46
N HIS A 97 1.54 8.99 -25.13
CA HIS A 97 1.65 7.62 -25.63
C HIS A 97 1.28 6.59 -24.56
N ARG A 98 1.68 6.83 -23.30
CA ARG A 98 1.55 5.89 -22.21
C ARG A 98 0.27 6.10 -21.41
N ILE A 99 -0.45 5.01 -21.14
CA ILE A 99 -1.65 4.99 -20.30
C ILE A 99 -1.30 4.41 -18.94
N GLU A 100 -1.41 5.22 -17.89
CA GLU A 100 -1.06 4.79 -16.54
C GLU A 100 -2.30 4.29 -15.79
N LEU A 101 -2.43 2.96 -15.67
CA LEU A 101 -3.38 2.29 -14.79
C LEU A 101 -2.70 1.74 -13.52
N TRP A 102 -1.50 2.27 -13.20
CA TRP A 102 -0.65 1.72 -12.14
C TRP A 102 -0.90 2.35 -10.77
N GLN A 103 -0.98 3.68 -10.68
CA GLN A 103 -1.10 4.37 -9.39
C GLN A 103 -2.56 4.63 -9.02
N ASN A 104 -2.91 4.32 -7.77
CA ASN A 104 -4.24 4.60 -7.22
C ASN A 104 -4.32 6.05 -6.71
N LEU A 105 -4.36 7.01 -7.64
CA LEU A 105 -4.53 8.43 -7.37
C LEU A 105 -6.03 8.83 -7.42
N PRO A 106 -6.46 9.91 -6.75
CA PRO A 106 -7.83 10.40 -6.91
C PRO A 106 -8.07 10.89 -8.34
N VAL A 107 -9.31 10.80 -8.79
CA VAL A 107 -9.73 11.31 -10.11
C VAL A 107 -9.32 12.77 -10.28
N GLN A 108 -8.84 13.13 -11.46
CA GLN A 108 -8.50 14.51 -11.79
C GLN A 108 -9.78 15.37 -11.86
N LEU A 109 -9.88 16.34 -10.96
CA LEU A 109 -10.98 17.30 -10.85
C LEU A 109 -10.39 18.70 -10.81
N ASP A 110 -11.15 19.71 -11.24
CA ASP A 110 -10.78 21.11 -11.03
C ASP A 110 -10.98 21.52 -9.57
N ARG A 111 -9.97 21.23 -8.77
CA ARG A 111 -9.94 21.59 -7.36
C ARG A 111 -9.51 23.04 -7.13
N ALA A 112 -8.88 23.67 -8.14
CA ALA A 112 -8.39 25.03 -8.01
C ALA A 112 -9.54 26.05 -7.82
N ALA A 113 -10.68 25.81 -8.48
CA ALA A 113 -11.88 26.63 -8.32
C ALA A 113 -12.40 26.64 -6.87
N ILE A 114 -12.26 25.51 -6.15
CA ILE A 114 -12.69 25.37 -4.74
C ILE A 114 -11.64 25.93 -3.79
N ILE A 115 -10.37 25.64 -4.04
CA ILE A 115 -9.27 25.95 -3.12
C ILE A 115 -8.88 27.42 -3.17
N ARG A 116 -8.92 28.08 -4.36
CA ARG A 116 -8.48 29.47 -4.53
C ARG A 116 -9.22 30.47 -3.60
N PRO A 117 -10.56 30.49 -3.51
CA PRO A 117 -11.26 31.36 -2.58
C PRO A 117 -10.86 31.14 -1.12
N MET A 118 -10.66 29.87 -0.73
CA MET A 118 -10.26 29.52 0.63
C MET A 118 -8.86 30.03 0.97
N LEU A 119 -7.92 29.98 0.01
CA LEU A 119 -6.57 30.54 0.19
C LEU A 119 -6.62 32.05 0.32
N THR A 120 -7.50 32.74 -0.44
CA THR A 120 -7.69 34.20 -0.30
C THR A 120 -8.21 34.54 1.10
N GLU A 121 -9.24 33.85 1.58
CA GLU A 121 -9.76 34.05 2.94
C GLU A 121 -8.68 33.80 4.03
N LEU A 122 -7.79 32.83 3.84
CA LEU A 122 -6.69 32.57 4.78
C LEU A 122 -5.64 33.68 4.73
N ALA A 123 -5.35 34.20 3.52
CA ALA A 123 -4.40 35.30 3.35
C ALA A 123 -4.89 36.63 3.94
N ASP A 124 -6.20 36.86 3.90
CA ASP A 124 -6.84 38.08 4.45
C ASP A 124 -7.05 37.97 5.98
N GLY A 125 -6.89 36.77 6.58
CA GLY A 125 -7.04 36.52 8.01
C GLY A 125 -5.74 36.64 8.81
N ASP A 126 -5.69 35.97 9.98
CA ASP A 126 -4.47 35.89 10.83
C ASP A 126 -3.46 34.91 10.24
N LEU A 127 -2.76 35.33 9.20
CA LEU A 127 -1.74 34.52 8.56
C LEU A 127 -0.55 34.23 9.49
N ASN A 128 -0.17 35.18 10.36
CA ASN A 128 0.95 34.97 11.29
C ASN A 128 0.66 33.85 12.28
N GLY A 129 -0.57 33.72 12.75
CA GLY A 129 -0.99 32.62 13.59
C GLY A 129 -0.94 31.26 12.90
N LEU A 130 -0.99 31.21 11.57
CA LEU A 130 -0.91 29.98 10.77
C LEU A 130 0.53 29.63 10.34
N LEU A 131 1.46 30.56 10.44
CA LEU A 131 2.88 30.38 10.07
C LEU A 131 3.75 30.02 11.28
N GLY A 132 3.22 30.11 12.50
CA GLY A 132 3.92 29.75 13.73
C GLY A 132 3.90 28.24 14.02
N TYR A 133 4.68 27.84 15.03
CA TYR A 133 4.58 26.49 15.60
C TYR A 133 3.27 26.30 16.36
N ASP A 134 2.73 25.08 16.33
CA ASP A 134 1.48 24.72 16.98
C ASP A 134 1.60 23.35 17.70
N LYS A 135 0.52 22.92 18.32
CA LYS A 135 0.44 21.61 19.00
C LYS A 135 0.54 20.48 17.97
N GLU A 136 1.23 19.42 18.36
CA GLU A 136 1.44 18.23 17.51
C GLU A 136 0.14 17.57 17.03
N ALA A 137 -0.93 17.65 17.83
CA ALA A 137 -2.23 17.08 17.47
C ALA A 137 -3.12 18.04 16.63
N GLY A 138 -2.71 19.28 16.44
CA GLY A 138 -3.55 20.39 15.93
C GLY A 138 -4.35 21.08 17.02
N ARG A 139 -4.98 22.22 16.69
CA ARG A 139 -5.77 23.03 17.63
C ARG A 139 -7.06 22.34 18.02
N LEU A 140 -7.53 22.57 19.24
CA LEU A 140 -8.78 21.98 19.72
C LEU A 140 -10.00 22.28 18.82
N PRO A 141 -10.23 23.52 18.37
CA PRO A 141 -11.36 23.81 17.47
C PRO A 141 -11.29 23.04 16.13
N GLN A 142 -10.08 22.87 15.58
CA GLN A 142 -9.88 22.13 14.35
C GLN A 142 -10.20 20.65 14.54
N ARG A 143 -9.76 20.05 15.65
CA ARG A 143 -10.04 18.65 16.00
C ARG A 143 -11.54 18.44 16.27
N GLN A 144 -12.19 19.37 16.96
CA GLN A 144 -13.63 19.32 17.20
C GLN A 144 -14.41 19.34 15.87
N LEU A 145 -14.09 20.29 14.96
CA LEU A 145 -14.71 20.36 13.64
C LEU A 145 -14.58 19.03 12.85
N PHE A 146 -13.39 18.40 12.90
CA PHE A 146 -13.18 17.14 12.21
C PHE A 146 -13.95 15.99 12.86
N VAL A 147 -14.04 15.94 14.18
CA VAL A 147 -14.81 14.92 14.89
C VAL A 147 -16.30 15.06 14.60
N ASP A 148 -16.84 16.28 14.60
CA ASP A 148 -18.23 16.54 14.26
C ASP A 148 -18.55 16.11 12.83
N TRP A 149 -17.66 16.45 11.88
CA TRP A 149 -17.78 16.01 10.49
C TRP A 149 -17.69 14.47 10.36
N LEU A 150 -16.77 13.81 11.06
CA LEU A 150 -16.65 12.34 11.06
C LEU A 150 -17.90 11.67 11.63
N ALA A 151 -18.50 12.25 12.67
CA ALA A 151 -19.76 11.76 13.25
C ALA A 151 -20.92 11.85 12.24
N GLU A 152 -20.99 12.93 11.43
CA GLU A 152 -21.95 13.04 10.32
C GLU A 152 -21.74 11.91 9.28
N GLN A 153 -20.51 11.39 9.15
CA GLN A 153 -20.18 10.27 8.25
C GLN A 153 -20.31 8.89 8.93
N GLY A 154 -20.83 8.83 10.15
CA GLY A 154 -20.99 7.59 10.90
C GLY A 154 -19.71 7.05 11.54
N ILE A 155 -18.68 7.87 11.70
CA ILE A 155 -17.40 7.50 12.31
C ILE A 155 -17.31 8.13 13.70
N ASN A 156 -17.34 7.30 14.75
CA ASN A 156 -17.40 7.77 16.14
C ASN A 156 -16.00 8.07 16.70
N GLY A 157 -15.84 9.25 17.26
CA GLY A 157 -14.61 9.69 17.92
C GLY A 157 -14.86 10.89 18.84
N ASN A 158 -13.79 11.38 19.44
CA ASN A 158 -13.77 12.64 20.13
C ASN A 158 -12.46 13.38 19.85
N GLU A 159 -12.43 14.67 20.16
CA GLU A 159 -11.30 15.56 19.90
C GLU A 159 -10.02 15.19 20.65
N GLU A 160 -10.15 14.49 21.78
CA GLU A 160 -8.98 14.03 22.53
C GLU A 160 -8.25 12.88 21.84
N ARG A 161 -9.00 12.07 21.09
CA ARG A 161 -8.47 10.93 20.33
C ARG A 161 -7.96 11.29 18.95
N LEU A 162 -8.38 12.45 18.41
CA LEU A 162 -8.01 12.87 17.08
C LEU A 162 -6.68 13.62 17.07
N LEU A 163 -5.80 13.24 16.14
CA LEU A 163 -4.64 14.03 15.75
C LEU A 163 -4.52 14.06 14.22
N PHE A 164 -3.96 15.16 13.70
CA PHE A 164 -3.68 15.27 12.28
C PHE A 164 -2.37 14.58 11.91
N SER A 165 -2.23 14.18 10.66
CA SER A 165 -1.02 13.56 10.10
C SER A 165 -0.76 14.08 8.68
N HIS A 166 0.47 13.89 8.16
CA HIS A 166 0.81 14.21 6.76
C HIS A 166 0.27 13.14 5.79
N GLY A 167 -1.06 12.94 5.80
CA GLY A 167 -1.76 11.89 5.10
C GLY A 167 -1.64 10.51 5.79
N ALA A 168 -2.38 9.52 5.28
CA ALA A 168 -2.43 8.18 5.89
C ALA A 168 -1.07 7.47 5.93
N GLN A 169 -0.20 7.68 4.94
CA GLN A 169 1.15 7.10 4.95
C GLN A 169 1.94 7.47 6.22
N HIS A 170 1.88 8.76 6.62
CA HIS A 170 2.46 9.20 7.88
C HIS A 170 1.68 8.66 9.08
N GLY A 171 0.35 8.59 8.99
CA GLY A 171 -0.49 7.96 10.03
C GLY A 171 -0.09 6.50 10.31
N ILE A 172 0.22 5.71 9.28
CA ILE A 172 0.75 4.33 9.42
C ILE A 172 2.08 4.36 10.17
N MET A 173 3.02 5.22 9.76
CA MET A 173 4.32 5.36 10.43
C MET A 173 4.17 5.72 11.90
N LEU A 174 3.30 6.71 12.21
CA LEU A 174 3.00 7.11 13.59
C LEU A 174 2.42 5.94 14.40
N ALA A 175 1.52 5.15 13.81
CA ALA A 175 0.93 4.00 14.47
C ALA A 175 1.98 2.94 14.84
N LEU A 176 2.90 2.62 13.92
CA LEU A 176 3.99 1.68 14.16
C LEU A 176 4.94 2.17 15.27
N LEU A 177 5.25 3.47 15.30
CA LEU A 177 6.10 4.06 16.34
C LEU A 177 5.38 4.13 17.69
N ALA A 178 4.12 4.59 17.71
CA ALA A 178 3.34 4.81 18.92
C ALA A 178 2.96 3.54 19.67
N THR A 179 2.82 2.41 18.94
CA THR A 179 2.48 1.10 19.55
C THR A 179 3.68 0.39 20.17
N GLY A 180 4.90 0.92 19.97
CA GLY A 180 6.13 0.24 20.40
C GLY A 180 6.40 -1.07 19.69
N CYS A 181 5.77 -1.30 18.54
CA CYS A 181 5.90 -2.55 17.77
C CYS A 181 7.05 -2.52 16.75
N VAL A 182 8.02 -1.62 16.89
CA VAL A 182 9.22 -1.58 16.02
C VAL A 182 10.00 -2.89 16.15
N GLY A 183 10.28 -3.56 15.03
CA GLY A 183 10.95 -4.86 15.00
C GLY A 183 10.06 -6.06 15.30
N GLU A 184 8.83 -5.85 15.75
CA GLU A 184 7.87 -6.90 16.10
C GLU A 184 7.13 -7.45 14.88
N THR A 185 6.38 -8.55 15.09
CA THR A 185 5.54 -9.15 14.04
C THR A 185 4.24 -8.36 13.86
N ILE A 186 3.95 -8.00 12.60
CA ILE A 186 2.69 -7.39 12.16
C ILE A 186 1.93 -8.41 11.32
N LEU A 187 0.69 -8.70 11.69
CA LEU A 187 -0.25 -9.46 10.87
C LEU A 187 -0.95 -8.50 9.89
N CYS A 188 -1.20 -8.95 8.68
CA CYS A 188 -2.00 -8.19 7.72
C CYS A 188 -2.65 -9.12 6.69
N GLU A 189 -3.47 -8.55 5.83
CA GLU A 189 -3.99 -9.22 4.64
C GLU A 189 -2.85 -9.72 3.75
N GLY A 190 -3.01 -10.89 3.12
CA GLY A 190 -1.98 -11.50 2.27
C GLY A 190 -1.53 -10.62 1.11
N LEU A 191 -2.49 -9.89 0.51
CA LEU A 191 -2.22 -8.74 -0.35
C LEU A 191 -2.51 -7.47 0.43
N SER A 192 -1.52 -6.60 0.57
CA SER A 192 -1.62 -5.43 1.44
C SER A 192 -1.06 -4.17 0.77
N TYR A 193 -1.37 -3.02 1.34
CA TYR A 193 -0.91 -1.73 0.81
C TYR A 193 0.63 -1.64 0.82
N PRO A 194 1.28 -1.42 -0.33
CA PRO A 194 2.75 -1.38 -0.41
C PRO A 194 3.39 -0.34 0.51
N GLY A 195 2.68 0.77 0.79
CA GLY A 195 3.16 1.79 1.72
C GLY A 195 3.27 1.31 3.16
N MET A 196 2.34 0.47 3.61
CA MET A 196 2.46 -0.21 4.91
C MET A 196 3.63 -1.19 4.90
N LEU A 197 3.76 -2.01 3.84
CA LEU A 197 4.86 -2.96 3.69
C LEU A 197 6.22 -2.25 3.69
N GLY A 198 6.31 -1.08 3.03
CA GLY A 198 7.50 -0.22 3.03
C GLY A 198 7.84 0.32 4.42
N ASN A 199 6.86 0.89 5.13
CA ASN A 199 7.06 1.37 6.51
C ASN A 199 7.51 0.24 7.45
N ALA A 200 6.86 -0.93 7.38
CA ALA A 200 7.22 -2.09 8.18
C ALA A 200 8.66 -2.55 7.91
N ARG A 201 9.08 -2.55 6.63
CA ARG A 201 10.46 -2.89 6.26
C ARG A 201 11.48 -1.90 6.83
N GLN A 202 11.22 -0.59 6.73
CA GLN A 202 12.09 0.45 7.29
C GLN A 202 12.24 0.32 8.81
N LEU A 203 11.17 -0.04 9.49
CA LEU A 203 11.15 -0.26 10.94
C LEU A 203 11.56 -1.70 11.34
N LYS A 204 12.05 -2.51 10.39
CA LYS A 204 12.51 -3.89 10.59
C LYS A 204 11.44 -4.82 11.16
N ASN A 205 10.17 -4.52 10.95
CA ASN A 205 9.07 -5.39 11.35
C ASN A 205 9.03 -6.67 10.50
N GLN A 206 8.66 -7.78 11.11
CA GLN A 206 8.32 -8.99 10.40
C GLN A 206 6.85 -8.93 9.97
N VAL A 207 6.59 -8.87 8.67
CA VAL A 207 5.22 -8.87 8.14
C VAL A 207 4.76 -10.29 7.82
N VAL A 208 3.57 -10.66 8.27
CA VAL A 208 2.94 -11.96 8.02
C VAL A 208 1.61 -11.72 7.31
N GLY A 209 1.57 -12.05 6.02
CA GLY A 209 0.37 -12.01 5.20
C GLY A 209 -0.54 -13.22 5.49
N LEU A 210 -1.81 -12.95 5.71
CA LEU A 210 -2.81 -13.96 6.04
C LEU A 210 -3.77 -14.22 4.86
N PRO A 211 -4.34 -15.43 4.75
CA PRO A 211 -5.33 -15.77 3.74
C PRO A 211 -6.52 -14.81 3.70
N MET A 212 -6.98 -14.56 2.48
CA MET A 212 -8.09 -13.67 2.15
C MET A 212 -9.12 -14.40 1.28
N ASP A 213 -10.36 -13.93 1.34
CA ASP A 213 -11.44 -14.29 0.43
C ASP A 213 -12.06 -13.03 -0.22
N GLU A 214 -13.27 -13.13 -0.73
CA GLU A 214 -13.97 -12.03 -1.40
C GLU A 214 -14.37 -10.88 -0.45
N GLU A 215 -14.41 -11.14 0.86
CA GLU A 215 -14.62 -10.12 1.90
C GLU A 215 -13.32 -9.63 2.56
N GLY A 216 -12.15 -10.04 2.08
CA GLY A 216 -10.84 -9.68 2.64
C GLY A 216 -10.32 -10.72 3.65
N LEU A 217 -9.73 -10.30 4.76
CA LEU A 217 -9.09 -11.18 5.74
C LEU A 217 -10.05 -12.24 6.28
N ILE A 218 -9.64 -13.52 6.23
CA ILE A 218 -10.40 -14.66 6.79
C ILE A 218 -10.21 -14.72 8.30
N PRO A 219 -11.28 -14.61 9.15
CA PRO A 219 -11.17 -14.61 10.61
C PRO A 219 -10.51 -15.86 11.18
N ALA A 220 -10.81 -17.05 10.64
CA ALA A 220 -10.20 -18.29 11.09
C ALA A 220 -8.67 -18.31 10.88
N ALA A 221 -8.19 -17.71 9.77
CA ALA A 221 -6.75 -17.57 9.53
C ALA A 221 -6.10 -16.61 10.52
N LEU A 222 -6.77 -15.51 10.87
CA LEU A 222 -6.31 -14.58 11.91
C LEU A 222 -6.20 -15.28 13.27
N ASP A 223 -7.24 -15.98 13.70
CA ASP A 223 -7.25 -16.69 14.99
C ASP A 223 -6.15 -17.77 15.06
N ALA A 224 -5.94 -18.51 13.97
CA ALA A 224 -4.86 -19.50 13.88
C ALA A 224 -3.46 -18.85 13.96
N ALA A 225 -3.26 -17.73 13.26
CA ALA A 225 -1.99 -17.00 13.29
C ALA A 225 -1.68 -16.44 14.69
N CYS A 226 -2.68 -15.93 15.40
CA CYS A 226 -2.52 -15.42 16.76
C CYS A 226 -2.15 -16.52 17.77
N ARG A 227 -2.65 -17.74 17.58
CA ARG A 227 -2.25 -18.89 18.43
C ARG A 227 -0.81 -19.36 18.20
N GLN A 228 -0.33 -19.21 16.97
CA GLN A 228 0.99 -19.69 16.57
C GLN A 228 2.09 -18.65 16.77
N ARG A 229 1.76 -17.38 16.80
CA ARG A 229 2.71 -16.26 16.79
C ARG A 229 2.34 -15.22 17.86
N ARG A 230 3.37 -14.65 18.48
CA ARG A 230 3.20 -13.49 19.35
C ARG A 230 3.15 -12.21 18.48
N ALA A 231 1.99 -11.91 17.94
CA ALA A 231 1.74 -10.65 17.25
C ALA A 231 0.92 -9.72 18.14
N LYS A 232 1.21 -8.43 18.11
CA LYS A 232 0.48 -7.39 18.86
C LYS A 232 -0.31 -6.46 17.96
N LEU A 233 -0.06 -6.50 16.65
CA LEU A 233 -0.57 -5.54 15.70
C LEU A 233 -1.12 -6.24 14.46
N LEU A 234 -2.31 -5.82 14.05
CA LEU A 234 -2.97 -6.20 12.82
C LEU A 234 -3.20 -4.96 11.98
N TYR A 235 -2.80 -4.98 10.71
CA TYR A 235 -3.12 -3.94 9.73
C TYR A 235 -4.16 -4.45 8.75
N LEU A 236 -5.20 -3.66 8.49
CA LEU A 236 -6.33 -3.98 7.62
C LEU A 236 -6.73 -2.80 6.74
N THR A 237 -7.25 -3.11 5.54
CA THR A 237 -7.98 -2.19 4.68
C THR A 237 -9.41 -2.71 4.48
N PRO A 238 -10.35 -2.48 5.42
CA PRO A 238 -11.64 -3.19 5.43
C PRO A 238 -12.65 -2.68 4.40
N THR A 239 -12.39 -1.52 3.78
CA THR A 239 -13.28 -0.90 2.80
C THR A 239 -12.53 -0.63 1.50
N LEU A 240 -12.99 -1.21 0.38
CA LEU A 240 -12.33 -1.13 -0.92
C LEU A 240 -10.84 -1.48 -0.82
N GLN A 241 -10.62 -2.69 -0.33
CA GLN A 241 -9.29 -3.25 -0.05
C GLN A 241 -8.32 -3.05 -1.22
N ASN A 242 -7.12 -2.63 -0.94
CA ASN A 242 -6.08 -2.46 -1.95
C ASN A 242 -5.11 -3.68 -1.92
N PRO A 243 -5.12 -4.52 -2.99
CA PRO A 243 -5.58 -4.23 -4.35
C PRO A 243 -6.93 -4.88 -4.76
N THR A 244 -7.58 -5.70 -3.94
CA THR A 244 -8.63 -6.64 -4.35
C THR A 244 -10.02 -6.01 -4.50
N THR A 245 -10.23 -4.79 -3.99
CA THR A 245 -11.52 -4.10 -3.86
C THR A 245 -12.52 -4.73 -2.88
N ALA A 246 -12.11 -5.75 -2.14
CA ALA A 246 -12.97 -6.40 -1.14
C ALA A 246 -13.53 -5.39 -0.13
N ILE A 247 -14.76 -5.64 0.33
CA ILE A 247 -15.41 -4.87 1.40
C ILE A 247 -15.83 -5.86 2.47
N MET A 248 -15.28 -5.71 3.67
CA MET A 248 -15.67 -6.53 4.82
C MET A 248 -17.11 -6.26 5.23
N SER A 249 -17.95 -7.29 5.26
CA SER A 249 -19.28 -7.21 5.84
C SER A 249 -19.23 -6.83 7.33
N ARG A 250 -20.37 -6.36 7.86
CA ARG A 250 -20.48 -6.08 9.29
C ARG A 250 -20.13 -7.29 10.16
N ALA A 251 -20.65 -8.47 9.79
CA ALA A 251 -20.36 -9.70 10.52
C ALA A 251 -18.86 -10.06 10.51
N ARG A 252 -18.17 -9.82 9.38
CA ARG A 252 -16.72 -10.01 9.25
C ARG A 252 -15.95 -9.06 10.18
N ARG A 253 -16.33 -7.78 10.22
CA ARG A 253 -15.73 -6.77 11.12
C ARG A 253 -15.90 -7.15 12.58
N GLU A 254 -17.11 -7.58 12.97
CA GLU A 254 -17.41 -8.04 14.34
C GLU A 254 -16.58 -9.28 14.73
N ALA A 255 -16.43 -10.26 13.82
CA ALA A 255 -15.59 -11.44 14.03
C ALA A 255 -14.10 -11.09 14.22
N ILE A 256 -13.57 -10.20 13.39
CA ILE A 256 -12.17 -9.71 13.49
C ILE A 256 -11.95 -9.01 14.84
N VAL A 257 -12.86 -8.13 15.25
CA VAL A 257 -12.77 -7.43 16.54
C VAL A 257 -12.84 -8.41 17.72
N ALA A 258 -13.71 -9.41 17.66
CA ALA A 258 -13.79 -10.45 18.71
C ALA A 258 -12.47 -11.22 18.86
N ILE A 259 -11.82 -11.56 17.73
CA ILE A 259 -10.50 -12.22 17.74
C ILE A 259 -9.43 -11.28 18.29
N ALA A 260 -9.43 -10.01 17.87
CA ALA A 260 -8.47 -9.01 18.34
C ALA A 260 -8.57 -8.79 19.87
N ARG A 261 -9.78 -8.80 20.43
CA ARG A 261 -10.01 -8.74 21.89
C ARG A 261 -9.47 -9.97 22.59
N ARG A 262 -9.71 -11.18 22.03
CA ARG A 262 -9.27 -12.47 22.61
C ARG A 262 -7.75 -12.56 22.69
N HIS A 263 -7.05 -12.06 21.67
CA HIS A 263 -5.60 -12.19 21.55
C HIS A 263 -4.83 -10.90 21.88
N ASP A 264 -5.50 -9.91 22.45
CA ASP A 264 -4.94 -8.60 22.81
C ASP A 264 -4.21 -7.91 21.64
N LEU A 265 -4.79 -7.98 20.44
CA LEU A 265 -4.29 -7.27 19.26
C LEU A 265 -4.77 -5.83 19.23
N LEU A 266 -3.87 -4.93 18.86
CA LEU A 266 -4.21 -3.62 18.31
C LEU A 266 -4.49 -3.75 16.81
N ILE A 267 -5.38 -2.92 16.29
CA ILE A 267 -5.74 -2.90 14.86
C ILE A 267 -5.40 -1.52 14.30
N ILE A 268 -4.65 -1.48 13.21
CA ILE A 268 -4.57 -0.31 12.33
C ILE A 268 -5.61 -0.51 11.23
N GLU A 269 -6.67 0.30 11.27
CA GLU A 269 -7.71 0.36 10.27
C GLU A 269 -7.37 1.46 9.27
N ASP A 270 -6.87 1.09 8.09
CA ASP A 270 -6.63 2.03 6.98
C ASP A 270 -7.91 2.19 6.16
N ASP A 271 -8.65 3.23 6.48
CA ASP A 271 -9.97 3.50 5.89
C ASP A 271 -9.97 4.73 4.98
N VAL A 272 -8.87 4.98 4.28
CA VAL A 272 -8.75 6.12 3.32
C VAL A 272 -9.77 6.07 2.19
N ASN A 273 -10.34 4.91 1.93
CA ASN A 273 -11.40 4.68 0.94
C ASN A 273 -12.80 4.63 1.58
N GLY A 274 -12.92 4.72 2.89
CA GLY A 274 -14.15 4.44 3.65
C GLY A 274 -15.37 5.26 3.25
N LEU A 275 -15.14 6.50 2.79
CA LEU A 275 -16.20 7.40 2.33
C LEU A 275 -16.50 7.31 0.82
N LEU A 276 -15.83 6.44 0.07
CA LEU A 276 -16.05 6.30 -1.37
C LEU A 276 -17.27 5.43 -1.74
N PRO A 277 -17.62 4.34 -1.03
CA PRO A 277 -18.89 3.63 -1.27
C PRO A 277 -20.11 4.53 -1.04
N GLU A 278 -21.18 4.31 -1.83
CA GLU A 278 -22.44 5.07 -1.65
C GLU A 278 -23.08 4.80 -0.29
N VAL A 279 -22.99 3.56 0.18
CA VAL A 279 -23.47 3.13 1.50
C VAL A 279 -22.27 2.65 2.30
N PRO A 280 -21.64 3.52 3.10
CA PRO A 280 -20.51 3.13 3.93
C PRO A 280 -20.95 2.19 5.06
N LEU A 281 -20.13 1.20 5.36
CA LEU A 281 -20.32 0.35 6.53
C LEU A 281 -19.61 0.97 7.75
N PRO A 282 -20.17 0.80 8.98
CA PRO A 282 -19.54 1.28 10.19
C PRO A 282 -18.10 0.74 10.31
N PRO A 283 -17.09 1.61 10.54
CA PRO A 283 -15.70 1.18 10.66
C PRO A 283 -15.47 0.38 11.96
N LEU A 284 -14.33 -0.36 12.01
CA LEU A 284 -13.95 -1.14 13.19
C LEU A 284 -13.73 -0.26 14.43
N VAL A 285 -13.31 0.99 14.25
CA VAL A 285 -13.13 1.93 15.37
C VAL A 285 -14.43 2.17 16.15
N ASN A 286 -15.60 2.05 15.51
CA ASN A 286 -16.89 2.14 16.20
C ASN A 286 -17.17 0.90 17.05
N LEU A 287 -16.63 -0.26 16.68
CA LEU A 287 -16.83 -1.53 17.39
C LEU A 287 -15.84 -1.72 18.54
N ALA A 288 -14.62 -1.20 18.41
CA ALA A 288 -13.53 -1.39 19.37
C ALA A 288 -12.65 -0.14 19.50
N PRO A 289 -13.20 1.00 19.97
CA PRO A 289 -12.46 2.25 20.09
C PRO A 289 -11.25 2.18 21.03
N GLU A 290 -11.22 1.18 21.90
CA GLU A 290 -10.13 0.93 22.86
C GLU A 290 -8.89 0.28 22.24
N ARG A 291 -9.00 -0.28 21.01
CA ARG A 291 -7.91 -1.00 20.35
C ARG A 291 -7.74 -0.73 18.87
N VAL A 292 -8.63 0.03 18.24
CA VAL A 292 -8.54 0.39 16.83
C VAL A 292 -7.92 1.77 16.67
N ILE A 293 -6.84 1.82 15.91
CA ILE A 293 -6.20 3.03 15.38
C ILE A 293 -6.79 3.26 14.00
N TYR A 294 -7.71 4.20 13.88
CA TYR A 294 -8.38 4.53 12.62
C TYR A 294 -7.58 5.56 11.85
N LEU A 295 -7.32 5.29 10.58
CA LEU A 295 -6.60 6.19 9.67
C LEU A 295 -7.53 6.68 8.56
N GLY A 296 -7.71 8.00 8.51
CA GLY A 296 -8.39 8.67 7.41
C GLY A 296 -7.49 9.68 6.70
N SER A 297 -7.88 10.08 5.49
CA SER A 297 -7.12 11.06 4.73
C SER A 297 -7.97 11.78 3.70
N LEU A 298 -7.76 13.09 3.55
CA LEU A 298 -8.37 13.88 2.48
C LEU A 298 -7.76 13.57 1.09
N ALA A 299 -6.67 12.80 1.04
CA ALA A 299 -5.94 12.55 -0.19
C ALA A 299 -6.76 11.82 -1.26
N LYS A 300 -7.69 10.92 -0.86
CA LYS A 300 -8.52 10.13 -1.78
C LYS A 300 -9.87 10.78 -2.07
N ILE A 301 -10.38 11.57 -1.13
CA ILE A 301 -11.75 12.11 -1.18
C ILE A 301 -11.81 13.59 -1.57
N ALA A 302 -10.69 14.34 -1.40
CA ALA A 302 -10.64 15.75 -1.73
C ALA A 302 -9.34 16.09 -2.48
N CYS A 303 -8.27 16.40 -1.77
CA CYS A 303 -7.03 16.96 -2.32
C CYS A 303 -5.79 16.22 -1.83
N GLY A 304 -5.20 15.37 -2.68
CA GLY A 304 -3.99 14.61 -2.35
C GLY A 304 -2.78 15.48 -2.01
N GLY A 305 -2.64 16.62 -2.68
CA GLY A 305 -1.53 17.57 -2.49
C GLY A 305 -1.54 18.32 -1.16
N LEU A 306 -2.69 18.40 -0.46
CA LEU A 306 -2.76 19.00 0.87
C LEU A 306 -2.00 18.20 1.93
N ARG A 307 -1.81 16.91 1.70
CA ARG A 307 -1.13 16.02 2.65
C ARG A 307 -1.73 16.07 4.05
N VAL A 308 -3.05 16.25 4.19
CA VAL A 308 -3.76 16.20 5.45
C VAL A 308 -4.47 14.86 5.60
N GLY A 309 -4.07 14.13 6.63
CA GLY A 309 -4.72 12.94 7.16
C GLY A 309 -5.06 13.14 8.62
N PHE A 310 -5.77 12.21 9.19
CA PHE A 310 -6.15 12.22 10.59
C PHE A 310 -6.17 10.79 11.14
N VAL A 311 -5.93 10.69 12.44
CA VAL A 311 -5.90 9.44 13.18
C VAL A 311 -6.82 9.56 14.38
N LEU A 312 -7.73 8.58 14.58
CA LEU A 312 -8.41 8.39 15.85
C LEU A 312 -7.68 7.30 16.63
N THR A 313 -7.07 7.69 17.74
CA THR A 313 -6.24 6.77 18.53
C THR A 313 -7.03 6.12 19.67
N PRO A 314 -6.70 4.89 20.08
CA PRO A 314 -7.09 4.39 21.39
C PRO A 314 -6.60 5.35 22.49
N PRO A 315 -7.39 5.60 23.56
CA PRO A 315 -6.99 6.55 24.62
C PRO A 315 -5.61 6.25 25.23
N ALA A 316 -5.27 4.98 25.42
CA ALA A 316 -4.00 4.54 25.98
C ALA A 316 -2.78 4.89 25.11
N LEU A 317 -2.96 5.11 23.80
CA LEU A 317 -1.86 5.38 22.86
C LEU A 317 -1.67 6.86 22.54
N ARG A 318 -2.52 7.76 23.06
CA ARG A 318 -2.49 9.20 22.77
C ARG A 318 -1.09 9.82 22.94
N ASN A 319 -0.45 9.57 24.08
CA ASN A 319 0.88 10.11 24.38
C ASN A 319 1.95 9.54 23.44
N GLY A 320 1.86 8.26 23.07
CA GLY A 320 2.74 7.63 22.12
C GLY A 320 2.64 8.27 20.73
N PHE A 321 1.41 8.56 20.27
CA PHE A 321 1.20 9.27 19.00
C PHE A 321 1.71 10.71 19.02
N ALA A 322 1.48 11.46 20.12
CA ALA A 322 2.01 12.79 20.28
C ALA A 322 3.55 12.81 20.24
N GLN A 323 4.20 11.83 20.92
CA GLN A 323 5.65 11.67 20.87
C GLN A 323 6.14 11.29 19.47
N ALA A 324 5.51 10.33 18.81
CA ALA A 324 5.87 9.91 17.46
C ALA A 324 5.75 11.08 16.46
N MET A 325 4.71 11.91 16.59
CA MET A 325 4.54 13.12 15.78
C MET A 325 5.70 14.11 15.99
N ARG A 326 6.03 14.44 17.25
CA ARG A 326 7.14 15.36 17.56
C ARG A 326 8.46 14.87 17.01
N LEU A 327 8.73 13.57 17.08
CA LEU A 327 9.99 12.99 16.62
C LEU A 327 10.10 12.86 15.10
N SER A 328 8.98 12.69 14.40
CA SER A 328 8.96 12.46 12.96
C SER A 328 8.86 13.76 12.14
N SER A 329 8.00 14.70 12.54
CA SER A 329 7.72 15.90 11.75
C SER A 329 7.36 17.14 12.58
N TRP A 330 7.43 17.02 13.91
CA TRP A 330 7.00 18.02 14.87
C TRP A 330 5.49 18.24 14.93
N MET A 331 4.87 18.61 13.82
CA MET A 331 3.43 18.87 13.65
C MET A 331 3.05 18.84 12.16
N VAL A 332 1.78 18.79 11.86
CA VAL A 332 1.27 19.13 10.51
C VAL A 332 1.17 20.65 10.40
N SER A 333 1.48 21.19 9.22
CA SER A 333 1.40 22.65 8.96
C SER A 333 0.02 23.20 9.35
N PRO A 334 -0.05 24.20 10.25
CA PRO A 334 -1.32 24.81 10.65
C PRO A 334 -2.09 25.41 9.47
N LEU A 335 -1.38 25.95 8.48
CA LEU A 335 -1.98 26.48 7.24
C LEU A 335 -2.72 25.39 6.46
N LEU A 336 -2.13 24.20 6.33
CA LEU A 336 -2.76 23.09 5.61
C LEU A 336 -3.93 22.48 6.39
N ILE A 337 -3.82 22.41 7.72
CA ILE A 337 -4.95 21.97 8.57
C ILE A 337 -6.10 22.98 8.43
N GLU A 338 -5.82 24.28 8.47
CA GLU A 338 -6.88 25.31 8.37
C GLU A 338 -7.58 25.26 7.01
N LEU A 339 -6.82 25.04 5.92
CA LEU A 339 -7.40 24.85 4.60
C LEU A 339 -8.27 23.57 4.55
N ALA A 340 -7.87 22.51 5.21
CA ALA A 340 -8.66 21.30 5.36
C ALA A 340 -9.94 21.56 6.21
N CYS A 341 -9.83 22.37 7.26
CA CYS A 341 -10.99 22.81 8.06
C CYS A 341 -11.98 23.63 7.21
N LYS A 342 -11.50 24.50 6.31
CA LYS A 342 -12.38 25.21 5.36
C LYS A 342 -13.11 24.26 4.41
N LEU A 343 -12.45 23.23 3.89
CA LEU A 343 -13.11 22.20 3.07
C LEU A 343 -14.24 21.50 3.82
N VAL A 344 -14.03 21.20 5.09
CA VAL A 344 -15.05 20.58 5.97
C VAL A 344 -16.18 21.56 6.27
N SER A 345 -15.87 22.74 6.82
CA SER A 345 -16.86 23.73 7.29
C SER A 345 -17.71 24.28 6.14
N GLN A 346 -17.13 24.47 4.95
CA GLN A 346 -17.83 24.90 3.76
C GLN A 346 -18.46 23.73 2.98
N ARG A 347 -18.49 22.52 3.57
CA ARG A 347 -19.15 21.32 3.02
C ARG A 347 -18.69 20.92 1.61
N GLN A 348 -17.44 21.16 1.26
CA GLN A 348 -16.92 20.89 -0.09
C GLN A 348 -16.48 19.44 -0.31
N ILE A 349 -16.33 18.63 0.75
CA ILE A 349 -15.81 17.25 0.63
C ILE A 349 -16.83 16.33 -0.05
N MET A 350 -18.10 16.35 0.37
CA MET A 350 -19.11 15.46 -0.22
C MET A 350 -19.37 15.72 -1.70
N PRO A 351 -19.49 17.00 -2.19
CA PRO A 351 -19.58 17.26 -3.62
C PRO A 351 -18.39 16.70 -4.44
N LEU A 352 -17.17 16.75 -3.90
CA LEU A 352 -15.99 16.17 -4.55
C LEU A 352 -16.07 14.63 -4.61
N ILE A 353 -16.52 13.99 -3.53
CA ILE A 353 -16.75 12.54 -3.50
C ILE A 353 -17.80 12.13 -4.53
N GLU A 354 -18.93 12.83 -4.59
CA GLU A 354 -20.02 12.53 -5.52
C GLU A 354 -19.59 12.72 -6.99
N GLN A 355 -18.79 13.75 -7.28
CA GLN A 355 -18.22 13.92 -8.61
C GLN A 355 -17.27 12.79 -8.97
N GLN A 356 -16.43 12.33 -8.05
CA GLN A 356 -15.57 11.16 -8.25
C GLN A 356 -16.39 9.88 -8.49
N ARG A 357 -17.42 9.62 -7.65
CA ARG A 357 -18.29 8.46 -7.80
C ARG A 357 -18.94 8.41 -9.19
N ARG A 358 -19.44 9.53 -9.70
CA ARG A 358 -20.04 9.60 -11.06
C ARG A 358 -19.03 9.25 -12.16
N ILE A 359 -17.80 9.73 -12.06
CA ILE A 359 -16.75 9.40 -13.03
C ILE A 359 -16.36 7.92 -12.92
N LEU A 360 -16.16 7.43 -11.71
CA LEU A 360 -15.78 6.04 -11.47
C LEU A 360 -16.90 5.06 -11.87
N ALA A 361 -18.15 5.43 -11.71
CA ALA A 361 -19.28 4.62 -12.19
C ALA A 361 -19.22 4.40 -13.70
N ARG A 362 -19.03 5.48 -14.50
CA ARG A 362 -18.89 5.35 -15.97
C ARG A 362 -17.68 4.48 -16.34
N ARG A 363 -16.52 4.68 -15.66
CA ARG A 363 -15.30 3.90 -15.91
C ARG A 363 -15.45 2.44 -15.47
N GLY A 364 -16.23 2.18 -14.42
CA GLY A 364 -16.61 0.84 -13.99
C GLY A 364 -17.49 0.11 -15.02
N GLU A 365 -18.38 0.82 -15.70
CA GLU A 365 -19.16 0.26 -16.83
C GLU A 365 -18.25 -0.13 -18.00
N LEU A 366 -17.28 0.74 -18.38
CA LEU A 366 -16.28 0.42 -19.40
C LEU A 366 -15.48 -0.84 -19.01
N LEU A 367 -15.05 -0.92 -17.74
CA LEU A 367 -14.33 -2.08 -17.24
C LEU A 367 -15.17 -3.36 -17.37
N ARG A 368 -16.44 -3.35 -16.93
CA ARG A 368 -17.32 -4.53 -16.98
C ARG A 368 -17.57 -5.01 -18.42
N HIS A 369 -17.63 -4.07 -19.35
CA HIS A 369 -17.81 -4.39 -20.77
C HIS A 369 -16.54 -4.98 -21.40
N LEU A 370 -15.38 -4.37 -21.16
CA LEU A 370 -14.12 -4.71 -21.83
C LEU A 370 -13.35 -5.85 -21.13
N LEU A 371 -13.45 -5.93 -19.80
CA LEU A 371 -12.78 -6.92 -18.96
C LEU A 371 -13.76 -7.52 -17.93
N PRO A 372 -14.75 -8.35 -18.37
CA PRO A 372 -15.80 -8.86 -17.49
C PRO A 372 -15.31 -9.74 -16.35
N GLY A 373 -14.06 -10.26 -16.43
CA GLY A 373 -13.41 -11.01 -15.35
C GLY A 373 -12.82 -10.14 -14.25
N ALA A 374 -12.76 -8.82 -14.42
CA ALA A 374 -12.22 -7.92 -13.42
C ALA A 374 -13.21 -7.70 -12.26
N ARG A 375 -12.69 -7.72 -11.04
CA ARG A 375 -13.44 -7.41 -9.81
C ARG A 375 -13.37 -5.91 -9.55
N TRP A 376 -14.53 -5.30 -9.41
CA TRP A 376 -14.64 -3.87 -9.09
C TRP A 376 -15.90 -3.61 -8.27
N GLN A 377 -15.78 -2.75 -7.27
CA GLN A 377 -16.88 -2.30 -6.42
C GLN A 377 -17.22 -0.83 -6.71
N ALA A 378 -18.49 -0.47 -6.62
CA ALA A 378 -18.94 0.91 -6.82
C ALA A 378 -18.20 1.88 -5.89
N GLY A 379 -17.72 2.98 -6.46
CA GLY A 379 -16.88 3.96 -5.77
C GLY A 379 -15.39 3.62 -5.73
N SER A 380 -14.96 2.41 -6.08
CA SER A 380 -13.54 2.08 -6.10
C SER A 380 -12.79 2.79 -7.22
N MET A 381 -11.63 3.36 -6.87
CA MET A 381 -10.70 3.96 -7.81
C MET A 381 -9.87 2.93 -8.57
N HIS A 382 -9.90 1.68 -8.16
CA HIS A 382 -9.14 0.59 -8.77
C HIS A 382 -10.02 -0.65 -8.94
N ALA A 383 -9.51 -1.58 -9.75
CA ALA A 383 -10.06 -2.90 -9.97
C ALA A 383 -8.98 -3.95 -9.83
N TRP A 384 -9.35 -5.18 -9.50
CA TRP A 384 -8.49 -6.33 -9.52
C TRP A 384 -8.86 -7.23 -10.69
N LEU A 385 -7.90 -7.50 -11.56
CA LEU A 385 -8.04 -8.39 -12.71
C LEU A 385 -7.33 -9.72 -12.41
N PRO A 386 -8.03 -10.79 -12.02
CA PRO A 386 -7.46 -12.12 -11.97
C PRO A 386 -7.01 -12.54 -13.36
N LEU A 387 -5.85 -13.17 -13.46
CA LEU A 387 -5.31 -13.62 -14.74
C LEU A 387 -5.58 -15.10 -14.95
N PRO A 388 -6.07 -15.51 -16.14
CA PRO A 388 -6.22 -16.92 -16.48
C PRO A 388 -4.85 -17.57 -16.69
N GLU A 389 -4.76 -18.88 -16.48
CA GLU A 389 -3.58 -19.63 -16.89
C GLU A 389 -3.39 -19.57 -18.42
N PRO A 390 -2.17 -19.53 -18.89
CA PRO A 390 -0.91 -19.65 -18.17
C PRO A 390 -0.27 -18.30 -17.74
N TRP A 391 -0.96 -17.18 -17.81
CA TRP A 391 -0.42 -15.85 -17.48
C TRP A 391 0.12 -15.77 -16.05
N ARG A 392 1.31 -15.20 -15.91
CA ARG A 392 1.88 -14.78 -14.63
C ARG A 392 1.74 -13.26 -14.49
N SER A 393 1.49 -12.77 -13.27
CA SER A 393 1.23 -11.34 -13.03
C SER A 393 2.34 -10.45 -13.53
N GLN A 394 3.61 -10.84 -13.29
CA GLN A 394 4.77 -10.08 -13.73
C GLN A 394 4.90 -10.08 -15.28
N GLU A 395 4.73 -11.24 -15.92
CA GLU A 395 4.80 -11.37 -17.38
C GLU A 395 3.68 -10.56 -18.06
N PHE A 396 2.48 -10.57 -17.48
CA PHE A 396 1.37 -9.77 -17.97
C PHE A 396 1.64 -8.27 -17.83
N ALA A 397 2.21 -7.83 -16.69
CA ALA A 397 2.55 -6.44 -16.48
C ALA A 397 3.65 -5.96 -17.43
N GLU A 398 4.66 -6.81 -17.71
CA GLU A 398 5.71 -6.54 -18.71
C GLU A 398 5.13 -6.46 -20.14
N ALA A 399 4.23 -7.38 -20.50
CA ALA A 399 3.57 -7.37 -21.81
C ALA A 399 2.62 -6.15 -21.96
N ALA A 400 1.90 -5.77 -20.92
CA ALA A 400 1.09 -4.56 -20.90
C ALA A 400 1.96 -3.31 -21.06
N ASN A 401 3.12 -3.28 -20.40
CA ASN A 401 4.08 -2.19 -20.51
C ASN A 401 4.64 -2.06 -21.95
N ALA A 402 4.84 -3.17 -22.67
CA ALA A 402 5.23 -3.16 -24.08
C ALA A 402 4.13 -2.61 -25.02
N LEU A 403 2.89 -2.54 -24.53
CA LEU A 403 1.75 -1.90 -25.19
C LEU A 403 1.48 -0.49 -24.66
N ASP A 404 2.44 0.12 -23.97
CA ASP A 404 2.33 1.44 -23.33
C ASP A 404 1.19 1.52 -22.28
N VAL A 405 0.89 0.42 -21.58
CA VAL A 405 -0.09 0.40 -20.48
C VAL A 405 0.59 -0.03 -19.18
N GLY A 406 0.64 0.89 -18.21
CA GLY A 406 1.16 0.61 -16.88
C GLY A 406 0.11 -0.05 -15.99
N VAL A 407 0.41 -1.25 -15.41
CA VAL A 407 -0.45 -1.94 -14.45
C VAL A 407 0.39 -2.44 -13.26
N ALA A 408 -0.23 -2.63 -12.09
CA ALA A 408 0.48 -3.11 -10.91
C ALA A 408 0.29 -4.62 -10.75
N SER A 409 1.39 -5.39 -10.75
CA SER A 409 1.36 -6.85 -10.57
C SER A 409 0.95 -7.24 -9.14
N GLY A 410 0.38 -8.44 -8.97
CA GLY A 410 -0.05 -8.96 -7.67
C GLY A 410 1.09 -9.07 -6.66
N GLU A 411 2.29 -9.40 -7.13
CA GLU A 411 3.49 -9.53 -6.30
C GLU A 411 3.87 -8.22 -5.61
N HIS A 412 3.53 -7.07 -6.20
CA HIS A 412 3.76 -5.75 -5.61
C HIS A 412 3.02 -5.55 -4.27
N PHE A 413 1.94 -6.30 -4.06
CA PHE A 413 1.10 -6.22 -2.86
C PHE A 413 1.34 -7.38 -1.88
N ALA A 414 2.16 -8.37 -2.24
CA ALA A 414 2.38 -9.56 -1.42
C ALA A 414 3.04 -9.24 -0.08
N ALA A 415 2.41 -9.65 1.01
CA ALA A 415 2.86 -9.41 2.37
C ALA A 415 3.78 -10.54 2.85
N GLY A 416 5.02 -10.22 3.18
CA GLY A 416 5.99 -11.21 3.70
C GLY A 416 6.26 -12.33 2.70
N GLN A 417 5.91 -13.56 3.06
CA GLN A 417 6.07 -14.75 2.21
C GLN A 417 4.73 -15.23 1.60
N PHE A 418 3.71 -14.40 1.61
CA PHE A 418 2.41 -14.76 1.03
C PHE A 418 2.55 -14.94 -0.48
N ALA A 419 2.10 -16.09 -0.99
CA ALA A 419 2.06 -16.34 -2.42
C ALA A 419 0.88 -15.57 -3.04
N ALA A 420 1.20 -14.51 -3.79
CA ALA A 420 0.16 -13.71 -4.47
C ALA A 420 -0.58 -14.57 -5.51
N PRO A 421 -1.91 -14.49 -5.55
CA PRO A 421 -2.67 -15.04 -6.68
C PRO A 421 -2.31 -14.28 -7.95
N GLN A 422 -2.34 -14.98 -9.11
CA GLN A 422 -2.03 -14.34 -10.37
C GLN A 422 -3.11 -13.30 -10.72
N GLY A 423 -2.70 -12.06 -10.83
CA GLY A 423 -3.60 -10.94 -11.09
C GLY A 423 -2.87 -9.60 -11.09
N VAL A 424 -3.53 -8.59 -11.62
CA VAL A 424 -3.01 -7.21 -11.65
C VAL A 424 -4.07 -6.22 -11.12
N ARG A 425 -3.61 -5.16 -10.47
CA ARG A 425 -4.47 -4.04 -10.11
C ARG A 425 -4.47 -3.00 -11.23
N LEU A 426 -5.65 -2.54 -11.58
CA LEU A 426 -5.91 -1.50 -12.57
C LEU A 426 -6.44 -0.26 -11.87
N SER A 427 -5.78 0.89 -12.01
CA SER A 427 -6.31 2.17 -11.53
C SER A 427 -7.25 2.78 -12.56
N LEU A 428 -8.53 2.89 -12.22
CA LEU A 428 -9.52 3.54 -13.08
C LEU A 428 -9.54 5.06 -12.91
N SER A 429 -8.86 5.58 -11.89
CA SER A 429 -8.89 6.99 -11.52
C SER A 429 -7.73 7.80 -12.08
N GLN A 430 -6.60 7.16 -12.41
CA GLN A 430 -5.39 7.85 -12.83
C GLN A 430 -5.48 8.49 -14.22
N PRO A 431 -6.00 7.82 -15.28
CA PRO A 431 -6.10 8.44 -16.59
C PRO A 431 -6.98 9.69 -16.58
N ALA A 432 -6.57 10.71 -17.34
CA ALA A 432 -7.25 12.00 -17.36
C ALA A 432 -8.69 11.92 -17.89
N THR A 433 -8.95 11.07 -18.90
CA THR A 433 -10.24 10.98 -19.58
C THR A 433 -10.80 9.55 -19.61
N ASP A 434 -12.11 9.44 -19.77
CA ASP A 434 -12.78 8.14 -19.93
C ASP A 434 -12.31 7.43 -21.22
N ALA A 435 -11.97 8.18 -22.29
CA ALA A 435 -11.42 7.64 -23.53
C ALA A 435 -10.05 6.94 -23.32
N ARG A 436 -9.16 7.56 -22.51
CA ARG A 436 -7.87 6.96 -22.17
C ARG A 436 -8.03 5.69 -21.33
N VAL A 437 -9.02 5.66 -20.42
CA VAL A 437 -9.37 4.44 -19.69
C VAL A 437 -9.82 3.35 -20.64
N ALA A 438 -10.77 3.65 -21.56
CA ALA A 438 -11.27 2.71 -22.54
C ALA A 438 -10.13 2.14 -23.39
N GLU A 439 -9.28 2.99 -23.96
CA GLU A 439 -8.12 2.60 -24.75
C GLU A 439 -7.18 1.64 -23.99
N GLY A 440 -6.84 1.97 -22.73
CA GLY A 440 -6.00 1.10 -21.89
C GLY A 440 -6.66 -0.28 -21.64
N LEU A 441 -7.95 -0.28 -21.32
CA LEU A 441 -8.71 -1.53 -21.11
C LEU A 441 -8.83 -2.37 -22.39
N GLU A 442 -9.00 -1.75 -23.55
CA GLU A 442 -9.03 -2.44 -24.86
C GLU A 442 -7.69 -3.12 -25.18
N ARG A 443 -6.57 -2.43 -24.95
CA ARG A 443 -5.21 -3.00 -25.11
C ARG A 443 -5.04 -4.21 -24.19
N LEU A 444 -5.43 -4.13 -22.92
CA LEU A 444 -5.38 -5.24 -21.98
C LEU A 444 -6.32 -6.39 -22.35
N ALA A 445 -7.52 -6.09 -22.84
CA ALA A 445 -8.44 -7.10 -23.36
C ALA A 445 -7.87 -7.83 -24.59
N GLY A 446 -7.18 -7.10 -25.47
CA GLY A 446 -6.43 -7.67 -26.59
C GLY A 446 -5.33 -8.62 -26.10
N LEU A 447 -4.57 -8.21 -25.09
CA LEU A 447 -3.49 -9.01 -24.51
C LEU A 447 -4.01 -10.32 -23.87
N LEU A 448 -5.13 -10.27 -23.16
CA LEU A 448 -5.78 -11.47 -22.58
C LEU A 448 -6.27 -12.48 -23.63
N ARG A 449 -6.67 -12.01 -24.80
CA ARG A 449 -7.07 -12.90 -25.92
C ARG A 449 -5.86 -13.48 -26.66
N ALA A 450 -4.73 -12.81 -26.62
CA ALA A 450 -3.47 -13.34 -27.14
C ALA A 450 -2.91 -14.37 -26.16
N ALA A 451 -2.37 -15.49 -26.66
CA ALA A 451 -1.60 -16.39 -25.81
C ALA A 451 -0.38 -15.63 -25.27
N PRO A 452 0.09 -15.91 -24.04
CA PRO A 452 1.35 -15.36 -23.59
C PRO A 452 2.45 -15.67 -24.61
N PRO A 453 3.41 -14.77 -24.79
CA PRO A 453 4.52 -15.03 -25.72
C PRO A 453 5.18 -16.36 -25.32
N THR A 454 5.07 -17.36 -26.20
CA THR A 454 5.75 -18.63 -26.02
C THR A 454 7.24 -18.32 -25.98
N ASN A 455 7.86 -18.55 -24.83
CA ASN A 455 9.30 -18.43 -24.72
C ASN A 455 9.91 -19.51 -25.65
N PRO A 456 10.61 -19.16 -26.72
CA PRO A 456 11.10 -20.16 -27.69
C PRO A 456 12.24 -21.03 -27.15
N LEU A 457 12.40 -21.12 -25.81
CA LEU A 457 13.46 -21.86 -25.12
C LEU A 457 12.87 -22.89 -24.09
N LEU A 458 11.73 -23.50 -24.43
CA LEU A 458 11.30 -24.77 -23.81
C LEU A 458 11.45 -25.91 -24.80
#